data_612f59a080ebd627a2f18225112f214a
#
_entry.id   612f59a080ebd627a2f18225112f214a
#
_cell.length_a   1.000
_cell.length_b   1.000
_cell.length_c   1.000
_cell.angle_alpha   90.00
_cell.angle_beta   90.00
_cell.angle_gamma   90.00
#
_symmetry.space_group_name_H-M   'P 1'
#
loop_
_entity.id
_entity.type
_entity.pdbx_description
1 polymer ?
#
loop_
_entity_poly.entity_id
_entity_poly.type
_entity_poly.pdbx_seq_one_letter_code
_entity_poly.pdbx_strand_id
1 'polypeptide(L)'
;ESGQHLEHSPFCERDFILPNELETHDEKGDFLIIIKKEGVMHEVVYATHPFDVVGWDGYNFPYGFSIHNFEPITGRVHLPPPIHQTFETATFVVCSFVPRLYDYHPKAIPAPYNHSNIDSDEVLYYVDGDFMSRNNIEQGHITLHPKGIPHGPAPGAMERSIGHKETQELAVMVDTFRPLMVTEEAMGLDDGQYYKSWV
;
A
#
# COMPACT_ATOMS: atom_id res chain seq x y z
N GLU A 1 4.46 -5.99 -14.87
CA GLU A 1 5.55 -5.02 -14.72
C GLU A 1 5.82 -4.80 -13.25
N SER A 2 7.07 -4.62 -12.90
CA SER A 2 7.47 -4.55 -11.49
C SER A 2 7.21 -3.20 -10.83
N GLY A 3 7.04 -2.12 -11.59
CA GLY A 3 6.78 -0.77 -11.08
C GLY A 3 7.83 -0.18 -10.15
N GLN A 4 8.95 -0.86 -9.97
CA GLN A 4 9.92 -0.50 -8.95
C GLN A 4 10.78 0.73 -9.27
N HIS A 5 10.89 1.13 -10.52
CA HIS A 5 11.70 2.29 -10.93
C HIS A 5 10.84 3.43 -11.44
N LEU A 6 10.00 3.95 -10.56
CA LEU A 6 9.25 5.17 -10.87
C LEU A 6 10.15 6.39 -10.70
N GLU A 7 10.03 7.35 -11.60
CA GLU A 7 10.81 8.60 -11.54
C GLU A 7 10.64 9.37 -10.22
N HIS A 8 9.45 9.22 -9.60
CA HIS A 8 9.08 9.93 -8.38
C HIS A 8 9.49 9.20 -7.10
N SER A 9 9.93 7.94 -7.21
CA SER A 9 10.24 7.09 -6.07
C SER A 9 11.55 6.34 -6.32
N PRO A 10 12.68 7.06 -6.31
CA PRO A 10 13.98 6.45 -6.56
C PRO A 10 14.36 5.53 -5.41
N PHE A 11 14.80 4.33 -5.75
CA PHE A 11 15.41 3.38 -4.83
C PHE A 11 16.44 2.52 -5.56
N CYS A 12 17.31 1.86 -4.80
CA CYS A 12 18.42 1.10 -5.35
C CYS A 12 18.05 -0.38 -5.48
N GLU A 13 18.46 -1.03 -6.55
CA GLU A 13 18.30 -2.49 -6.74
C GLU A 13 18.92 -3.31 -5.62
N ARG A 14 20.00 -2.81 -4.99
CA ARG A 14 20.62 -3.45 -3.82
C ARG A 14 19.68 -3.62 -2.63
N ASP A 15 18.60 -2.83 -2.57
CA ASP A 15 17.63 -2.84 -1.47
C ASP A 15 16.53 -3.89 -1.69
N PHE A 16 16.56 -4.58 -2.84
CA PHE A 16 15.69 -5.73 -3.07
C PHE A 16 16.19 -6.97 -2.35
N ILE A 17 15.25 -7.64 -1.73
CA ILE A 17 15.47 -8.95 -1.10
C ILE A 17 15.09 -10.00 -2.13
N LEU A 18 16.10 -10.67 -2.67
CA LEU A 18 15.90 -11.73 -3.64
C LEU A 18 15.97 -13.10 -2.97
N PRO A 19 15.35 -14.14 -3.55
CA PRO A 19 15.53 -15.50 -3.07
C PRO A 19 17.02 -15.90 -3.13
N ASN A 20 17.57 -16.37 -2.03
CA ASN A 20 18.96 -16.86 -1.98
C ASN A 20 19.08 -18.27 -2.56
N GLU A 21 18.05 -19.08 -2.39
CA GLU A 21 17.99 -20.47 -2.82
C GLU A 21 16.61 -20.74 -3.42
N LEU A 22 16.56 -21.63 -4.39
CA LEU A 22 15.34 -22.18 -4.93
C LEU A 22 15.18 -23.59 -4.38
N GLU A 23 14.09 -23.83 -3.70
CA GLU A 23 13.68 -25.20 -3.41
C GLU A 23 13.14 -25.83 -4.70
N THR A 24 13.72 -26.96 -5.10
CA THR A 24 13.24 -27.75 -6.22
C THR A 24 12.49 -28.96 -5.69
N HIS A 25 11.38 -29.27 -6.30
CA HIS A 25 10.50 -30.37 -5.93
C HIS A 25 10.34 -31.30 -7.14
N ASP A 26 11.05 -32.42 -7.15
CA ASP A 26 11.00 -33.40 -8.21
C ASP A 26 10.09 -34.61 -7.89
N GLU A 27 9.36 -34.54 -6.78
CA GLU A 27 8.45 -35.57 -6.33
C GLU A 27 7.29 -35.74 -7.32
N LYS A 28 6.91 -36.96 -7.54
CA LYS A 28 5.73 -37.33 -8.32
C LYS A 28 4.61 -37.77 -7.42
N GLY A 29 3.41 -37.35 -7.74
CA GLY A 29 2.23 -37.68 -6.97
C GLY A 29 1.04 -36.82 -7.38
N ASP A 30 -0.04 -36.92 -6.65
CA ASP A 30 -1.19 -36.07 -6.84
C ASP A 30 -1.07 -34.87 -5.90
N PHE A 31 -0.78 -33.69 -6.46
CA PHE A 31 -0.64 -32.43 -5.73
C PHE A 31 -1.88 -31.59 -5.92
N LEU A 32 -2.63 -31.38 -4.83
CA LEU A 32 -3.78 -30.50 -4.83
C LEU A 32 -3.33 -29.05 -4.78
N ILE A 33 -3.71 -28.29 -5.81
CA ILE A 33 -3.44 -26.85 -5.92
C ILE A 33 -4.74 -26.10 -5.70
N ILE A 34 -4.75 -25.23 -4.72
CA ILE A 34 -5.89 -24.38 -4.41
C ILE A 34 -5.63 -22.98 -5.00
N ILE A 35 -6.49 -22.53 -5.90
CA ILE A 35 -6.38 -21.25 -6.60
C ILE A 35 -7.54 -20.36 -6.18
N LYS A 36 -7.28 -19.25 -5.51
CA LYS A 36 -8.27 -18.20 -5.26
C LYS A 36 -8.32 -17.26 -6.47
N LYS A 37 -9.47 -17.23 -7.14
CA LYS A 37 -9.68 -16.36 -8.29
C LYS A 37 -11.07 -15.74 -8.23
N GLU A 38 -11.15 -14.42 -8.29
CA GLU A 38 -12.41 -13.64 -8.29
C GLU A 38 -13.35 -14.03 -7.11
N GLY A 39 -12.78 -14.25 -5.94
CA GLY A 39 -13.54 -14.65 -4.75
C GLY A 39 -13.98 -16.12 -4.71
N VAL A 40 -13.65 -16.92 -5.73
CA VAL A 40 -13.96 -18.34 -5.81
C VAL A 40 -12.69 -19.17 -5.62
N MET A 41 -12.82 -20.24 -4.83
CA MET A 41 -11.75 -21.22 -4.65
C MET A 41 -11.89 -22.33 -5.70
N HIS A 42 -10.80 -22.57 -6.42
CA HIS A 42 -10.70 -23.63 -7.43
C HIS A 42 -9.69 -24.66 -6.95
N GLU A 43 -9.96 -25.92 -7.24
CA GLU A 43 -9.07 -27.04 -6.94
C GLU A 43 -8.60 -27.68 -8.26
N VAL A 44 -7.32 -27.85 -8.39
CA VAL A 44 -6.70 -28.54 -9.53
C VAL A 44 -5.69 -29.54 -9.02
N VAL A 45 -5.69 -30.75 -9.59
CA VAL A 45 -4.72 -31.78 -9.23
C VAL A 45 -3.68 -31.90 -10.34
N TYR A 46 -2.41 -31.76 -9.96
CA TYR A 46 -1.26 -31.96 -10.85
C TYR A 46 -0.49 -33.22 -10.45
N ALA A 47 0.08 -33.90 -11.45
CA ALA A 47 0.93 -35.09 -11.23
C ALA A 47 2.39 -34.71 -10.90
N THR A 48 2.70 -33.42 -10.86
CA THR A 48 4.01 -32.86 -10.50
C THR A 48 3.83 -31.73 -9.50
N HIS A 49 4.82 -31.50 -8.64
CA HIS A 49 4.77 -30.41 -7.69
C HIS A 49 4.76 -29.05 -8.42
N PRO A 50 3.88 -28.08 -8.07
CA PRO A 50 3.77 -26.80 -8.79
C PRO A 50 4.98 -25.90 -8.63
N PHE A 51 5.84 -26.15 -7.64
CA PHE A 51 7.09 -25.42 -7.42
C PHE A 51 8.33 -26.17 -7.92
N ASP A 52 8.14 -27.15 -8.78
CA ASP A 52 9.23 -27.75 -9.55
C ASP A 52 9.67 -26.77 -10.66
N VAL A 53 10.41 -25.75 -10.28
CA VAL A 53 10.88 -24.68 -11.15
C VAL A 53 12.40 -24.57 -11.08
N VAL A 54 13.03 -24.30 -12.24
CA VAL A 54 14.48 -24.07 -12.34
C VAL A 54 14.85 -22.60 -12.35
N GLY A 55 13.86 -21.69 -12.38
CA GLY A 55 14.05 -20.25 -12.38
C GLY A 55 12.87 -19.50 -12.98
N TRP A 56 13.05 -18.21 -13.18
CA TRP A 56 12.06 -17.32 -13.78
C TRP A 56 12.62 -16.68 -15.04
N ASP A 57 11.74 -16.39 -15.99
CA ASP A 57 12.10 -15.69 -17.21
C ASP A 57 11.85 -14.17 -17.06
N GLY A 58 12.83 -13.39 -17.49
CA GLY A 58 12.76 -11.93 -17.46
C GLY A 58 12.60 -11.35 -16.04
N TYR A 59 11.65 -10.45 -15.88
CA TYR A 59 11.39 -9.74 -14.62
C TYR A 59 10.35 -10.41 -13.72
N ASN A 60 9.84 -11.56 -14.12
CA ASN A 60 8.80 -12.30 -13.37
C ASN A 60 9.44 -13.19 -12.30
N PHE A 61 9.97 -12.61 -11.27
CA PHE A 61 10.53 -13.33 -10.12
C PHE A 61 10.03 -12.70 -8.81
N PRO A 62 9.90 -13.49 -7.74
CA PRO A 62 9.53 -12.96 -6.44
C PRO A 62 10.68 -12.17 -5.83
N TYR A 63 10.35 -11.04 -5.24
CA TYR A 63 11.29 -10.22 -4.49
C TYR A 63 10.57 -9.53 -3.33
N GLY A 64 11.32 -9.16 -2.32
CA GLY A 64 10.88 -8.30 -1.23
C GLY A 64 11.53 -6.94 -1.32
N PHE A 65 10.88 -5.96 -0.73
CA PHE A 65 11.42 -4.63 -0.55
C PHE A 65 10.98 -4.10 0.82
N SER A 66 11.93 -3.69 1.64
CA SER A 66 11.60 -3.12 2.94
C SER A 66 11.07 -1.70 2.79
N ILE A 67 9.89 -1.42 3.32
CA ILE A 67 9.33 -0.07 3.35
C ILE A 67 10.28 0.95 4.00
N HIS A 68 11.15 0.51 4.91
CA HIS A 68 12.15 1.36 5.57
C HIS A 68 13.29 1.81 4.64
N ASN A 69 13.41 1.22 3.46
CA ASN A 69 14.35 1.63 2.42
C ASN A 69 13.71 2.55 1.38
N PHE A 70 12.44 2.90 1.56
CA PHE A 70 11.72 3.82 0.70
C PHE A 70 11.91 5.25 1.20
N GLU A 71 12.24 6.18 0.28
CA GLU A 71 12.38 7.60 0.59
C GLU A 71 11.68 8.43 -0.50
N PRO A 72 10.54 9.04 -0.20
CA PRO A 72 9.86 9.91 -1.17
C PRO A 72 10.64 11.21 -1.38
N ILE A 73 10.55 11.76 -2.58
CA ILE A 73 11.15 13.05 -2.91
C ILE A 73 10.40 14.14 -2.15
N THR A 74 11.16 14.99 -1.46
CA THR A 74 10.65 16.21 -0.79
C THR A 74 11.12 17.45 -1.52
N GLY A 75 10.24 18.42 -1.72
CA GLY A 75 10.51 19.61 -2.48
C GLY A 75 10.18 20.91 -1.75
N ARG A 76 10.50 22.03 -2.41
CA ARG A 76 10.11 23.35 -1.94
C ARG A 76 8.61 23.57 -2.02
N VAL A 77 7.96 22.98 -3.00
CA VAL A 77 6.52 23.06 -3.24
C VAL A 77 5.91 21.67 -3.17
N HIS A 78 4.61 21.62 -2.98
CA HIS A 78 3.89 20.34 -2.94
C HIS A 78 4.13 19.52 -4.21
N LEU A 79 4.51 18.27 -3.99
CA LEU A 79 4.67 17.28 -5.05
C LEU A 79 3.42 16.39 -5.10
N PRO A 80 3.04 15.90 -6.29
CA PRO A 80 1.84 15.10 -6.43
C PRO A 80 1.96 13.73 -5.72
N PRO A 81 0.83 13.11 -5.33
CA PRO A 81 0.80 11.83 -4.60
C PRO A 81 1.65 10.69 -5.17
N PRO A 82 1.91 10.58 -6.50
CA PRO A 82 2.79 9.54 -7.04
C PRO A 82 4.18 9.47 -6.45
N ILE A 83 4.67 10.49 -5.75
CA ILE A 83 5.95 10.41 -5.02
C ILE A 83 5.97 9.30 -3.97
N HIS A 84 4.82 8.90 -3.45
CA HIS A 84 4.67 7.82 -2.48
C HIS A 84 4.50 6.44 -3.12
N GLN A 85 4.28 6.40 -4.44
CA GLN A 85 4.00 5.16 -5.16
C GLN A 85 5.25 4.29 -5.22
N THR A 86 5.12 3.07 -4.72
CA THR A 86 6.21 2.10 -4.67
C THR A 86 6.06 1.04 -5.75
N PHE A 87 4.85 0.55 -5.95
CA PHE A 87 4.54 -0.45 -6.97
C PHE A 87 3.29 -0.08 -7.74
N GLU A 88 3.21 -0.52 -8.98
CA GLU A 88 2.01 -0.37 -9.79
C GLU A 88 1.72 -1.61 -10.64
N THR A 89 0.45 -1.77 -10.94
CA THR A 89 -0.06 -2.73 -11.91
C THR A 89 -1.13 -2.04 -12.76
N ALA A 90 -1.69 -2.75 -13.74
CA ALA A 90 -2.81 -2.24 -14.50
C ALA A 90 -4.11 -2.07 -13.66
N THR A 91 -4.16 -2.56 -12.42
CA THR A 91 -5.38 -2.63 -11.61
C THR A 91 -5.28 -2.01 -10.23
N PHE A 92 -4.08 -1.77 -9.74
CA PHE A 92 -3.86 -1.11 -8.45
C PHE A 92 -2.46 -0.50 -8.37
N VAL A 93 -2.29 0.42 -7.43
CA VAL A 93 -1.00 0.97 -7.01
C VAL A 93 -0.81 0.74 -5.51
N VAL A 94 0.46 0.63 -5.10
CA VAL A 94 0.85 0.55 -3.69
C VAL A 94 1.69 1.77 -3.37
N CYS A 95 1.28 2.52 -2.36
CA CYS A 95 1.99 3.69 -1.85
C CYS A 95 2.54 3.43 -0.46
N SER A 96 3.72 3.95 -0.20
CA SER A 96 4.42 3.89 1.07
C SER A 96 4.46 5.26 1.72
N PHE A 97 3.80 5.39 2.86
CA PHE A 97 3.93 6.57 3.73
C PHE A 97 4.92 6.25 4.82
N VAL A 98 6.06 6.92 4.79
CA VAL A 98 7.18 6.65 5.69
C VAL A 98 7.56 7.90 6.46
N PRO A 99 8.30 7.79 7.57
CA PRO A 99 8.93 8.94 8.21
C PRO A 99 9.72 9.74 7.19
N ARG A 100 9.42 11.03 7.07
CA ARG A 100 10.00 11.90 6.05
C ARG A 100 9.91 13.37 6.42
N LEU A 101 10.72 14.19 5.76
CA LEU A 101 10.56 15.64 5.81
C LEU A 101 9.33 16.07 5.00
N TYR A 102 8.65 17.09 5.48
CA TYR A 102 7.59 17.76 4.72
C TYR A 102 8.16 18.76 3.71
N ASP A 103 7.32 19.19 2.79
CA ASP A 103 7.64 20.28 1.87
C ASP A 103 8.05 21.54 2.65
N TYR A 104 9.13 22.18 2.22
CA TYR A 104 9.79 23.22 3.00
C TYR A 104 9.46 24.65 2.57
N HIS A 105 8.42 24.86 1.76
CA HIS A 105 7.96 26.22 1.47
C HIS A 105 7.45 26.87 2.76
N PRO A 106 7.75 28.18 3.01
CA PRO A 106 7.31 28.85 4.23
C PRO A 106 5.79 28.86 4.49
N LYS A 107 5.00 28.65 3.44
CA LYS A 107 3.54 28.54 3.50
C LYS A 107 3.05 27.10 3.26
N ALA A 108 3.90 26.12 3.39
CA ALA A 108 3.49 24.72 3.26
C ALA A 108 2.51 24.35 4.37
N ILE A 109 1.52 23.56 4.03
CA ILE A 109 0.58 22.93 4.97
C ILE A 109 0.85 21.44 4.90
N PRO A 110 1.41 20.84 5.97
CA PRO A 110 1.80 19.44 5.97
C PRO A 110 0.64 18.45 5.86
N ALA A 111 -0.50 18.76 6.47
CA ALA A 111 -1.68 17.89 6.37
C ALA A 111 -2.20 17.81 4.93
N PRO A 112 -2.64 16.63 4.49
CA PRO A 112 -3.23 16.46 3.16
C PRO A 112 -4.52 17.29 3.02
N TYR A 113 -4.93 17.53 1.80
CA TYR A 113 -6.20 18.21 1.50
C TYR A 113 -7.35 17.20 1.40
N ASN A 114 -8.58 17.70 1.60
CA ASN A 114 -9.77 16.90 1.33
C ASN A 114 -9.90 16.62 -0.16
N HIS A 115 -10.17 15.39 -0.51
CA HIS A 115 -10.30 14.94 -1.89
C HIS A 115 -11.26 13.75 -2.01
N SER A 116 -11.44 13.29 -3.22
CA SER A 116 -12.24 12.11 -3.53
C SER A 116 -11.59 11.37 -4.70
N ASN A 117 -11.37 10.10 -4.52
CA ASN A 117 -10.92 9.22 -5.60
C ASN A 117 -12.15 8.76 -6.39
N ILE A 118 -12.29 9.22 -7.63
CA ILE A 118 -13.45 8.89 -8.47
C ILE A 118 -13.39 7.47 -9.01
N ASP A 119 -12.18 7.00 -9.31
CA ASP A 119 -11.93 5.75 -10.04
C ASP A 119 -11.34 4.63 -9.18
N SER A 120 -10.99 4.92 -7.91
CA SER A 120 -10.34 3.94 -7.04
C SER A 120 -10.96 3.86 -5.65
N ASP A 121 -10.99 2.66 -5.10
CA ASP A 121 -11.14 2.44 -3.67
C ASP A 121 -9.75 2.53 -3.04
N GLU A 122 -9.66 3.19 -1.88
CA GLU A 122 -8.43 3.42 -1.15
C GLU A 122 -8.44 2.62 0.16
N VAL A 123 -7.45 1.76 0.34
CA VAL A 123 -7.25 1.00 1.58
C VAL A 123 -5.94 1.43 2.22
N LEU A 124 -5.98 1.85 3.49
CA LEU A 124 -4.78 2.17 4.25
C LEU A 124 -4.62 1.19 5.42
N TYR A 125 -3.41 0.68 5.56
CA TYR A 125 -2.97 -0.07 6.74
C TYR A 125 -1.98 0.78 7.54
N TYR A 126 -2.32 1.05 8.78
CA TYR A 126 -1.54 1.90 9.69
C TYR A 126 -0.58 1.03 10.50
N VAL A 127 0.70 1.14 10.20
CA VAL A 127 1.74 0.26 10.75
C VAL A 127 2.29 0.80 12.06
N ASP A 128 2.71 2.07 12.08
CA ASP A 128 3.35 2.70 13.24
C ASP A 128 3.40 4.22 13.11
N GLY A 129 3.68 4.92 14.21
CA GLY A 129 3.92 6.35 14.24
C GLY A 129 2.68 7.20 14.55
N ASP A 130 2.80 8.51 14.30
CA ASP A 130 1.75 9.49 14.54
C ASP A 130 1.01 9.82 13.24
N PHE A 131 -0.24 9.39 13.18
CA PHE A 131 -1.13 9.64 12.04
C PHE A 131 -1.87 10.97 12.23
N MET A 132 -1.11 12.06 12.25
CA MET A 132 -1.55 13.43 12.53
C MET A 132 -2.83 13.85 11.80
N SER A 133 -3.05 13.33 10.60
CA SER A 133 -4.23 13.67 9.77
C SER A 133 -5.50 12.88 10.13
N ARG A 134 -5.41 11.92 11.05
CA ARG A 134 -6.53 11.02 11.39
C ARG A 134 -6.87 11.09 12.88
N ASN A 135 -8.15 11.02 13.20
CA ASN A 135 -8.64 10.79 14.56
C ASN A 135 -9.06 9.33 14.71
N ASN A 136 -8.93 8.78 15.91
CA ASN A 136 -9.37 7.44 16.27
C ASN A 136 -8.70 6.31 15.44
N ILE A 137 -7.50 6.55 14.96
CA ILE A 137 -6.68 5.55 14.26
C ILE A 137 -5.52 5.16 15.16
N GLU A 138 -5.33 3.87 15.32
CA GLU A 138 -4.27 3.25 16.09
C GLU A 138 -3.45 2.32 15.20
N GLN A 139 -2.29 1.92 15.71
CA GLN A 139 -1.45 0.91 15.06
C GLN A 139 -2.24 -0.38 14.81
N GLY A 140 -2.13 -0.91 13.60
CA GLY A 140 -2.81 -2.12 13.17
C GLY A 140 -4.20 -1.90 12.58
N HIS A 141 -4.73 -0.68 12.64
CA HIS A 141 -6.01 -0.38 11.99
C HIS A 141 -5.89 -0.40 10.47
N ILE A 142 -7.03 -0.67 9.83
CA ILE A 142 -7.20 -0.58 8.38
C ILE A 142 -8.40 0.34 8.13
N THR A 143 -8.26 1.28 7.21
CA THR A 143 -9.40 2.08 6.72
C THR A 143 -9.67 1.79 5.27
N LEU A 144 -10.94 1.86 4.88
CA LEU A 144 -11.41 1.79 3.51
C LEU A 144 -12.17 3.06 3.17
N HIS A 145 -11.70 3.77 2.15
CA HIS A 145 -12.40 4.89 1.53
C HIS A 145 -12.94 4.45 0.17
N PRO A 146 -14.23 4.14 0.06
CA PRO A 146 -14.82 3.76 -1.22
C PRO A 146 -14.73 4.91 -2.22
N LYS A 147 -14.58 4.57 -3.48
CA LYS A 147 -14.54 5.54 -4.57
C LYS A 147 -15.73 6.50 -4.53
N GLY A 148 -15.48 7.75 -4.86
CA GLY A 148 -16.49 8.81 -4.91
C GLY A 148 -16.82 9.44 -3.56
N ILE A 149 -16.34 8.90 -2.44
CA ILE A 149 -16.56 9.48 -1.11
C ILE A 149 -15.48 10.52 -0.80
N PRO A 150 -15.83 11.78 -0.52
CA PRO A 150 -14.86 12.76 -0.04
C PRO A 150 -14.27 12.33 1.30
N HIS A 151 -12.98 12.41 1.40
CA HIS A 151 -12.22 12.13 2.63
C HIS A 151 -10.98 13.01 2.71
N GLY A 152 -10.30 12.99 3.86
CA GLY A 152 -9.13 13.83 4.08
C GLY A 152 -8.79 13.94 5.57
N PRO A 153 -8.05 14.97 5.98
CA PRO A 153 -7.65 15.13 7.36
C PRO A 153 -8.86 15.37 8.28
N ALA A 154 -8.77 14.84 9.48
CA ALA A 154 -9.76 15.08 10.51
C ALA A 154 -9.81 16.57 10.89
N PRO A 155 -10.94 17.07 11.44
CA PRO A 155 -11.07 18.45 11.86
C PRO A 155 -9.93 18.93 12.77
N GLY A 156 -9.36 20.09 12.46
CA GLY A 156 -8.24 20.68 13.20
C GLY A 156 -6.86 20.09 12.86
N ALA A 157 -6.79 19.02 12.07
CA ALA A 157 -5.50 18.41 11.69
C ALA A 157 -4.65 19.36 10.83
N MET A 158 -5.27 20.12 9.95
CA MET A 158 -4.58 21.09 9.12
C MET A 158 -3.90 22.17 10.00
N GLU A 159 -4.62 22.74 10.93
CA GLU A 159 -4.11 23.78 11.83
C GLU A 159 -2.98 23.23 12.72
N ARG A 160 -3.15 22.02 13.26
CA ARG A 160 -2.11 21.37 14.06
C ARG A 160 -0.85 21.07 13.27
N SER A 161 -0.97 20.82 11.98
CA SER A 161 0.17 20.46 11.13
C SER A 161 1.10 21.63 10.82
N ILE A 162 0.60 22.87 10.89
CA ILE A 162 1.35 24.05 10.49
C ILE A 162 2.59 24.21 11.37
N GLY A 163 3.76 24.31 10.71
CA GLY A 163 5.07 24.45 11.36
C GLY A 163 5.78 23.14 11.65
N HIS A 164 5.13 21.99 11.48
CA HIS A 164 5.83 20.71 11.54
C HIS A 164 6.82 20.58 10.36
N LYS A 165 7.95 19.95 10.62
CA LYS A 165 9.04 19.78 9.64
C LYS A 165 9.09 18.41 9.04
N GLU A 166 8.57 17.43 9.77
CA GLU A 166 8.64 16.00 9.43
C GLU A 166 7.44 15.26 9.97
N THR A 167 7.24 14.06 9.46
CA THR A 167 6.29 13.08 10.00
C THR A 167 7.00 11.81 10.40
N GLN A 168 6.43 11.11 11.39
CA GLN A 168 6.88 9.79 11.85
C GLN A 168 5.88 8.68 11.48
N GLU A 169 4.92 8.98 10.62
CA GLU A 169 3.93 8.00 10.17
C GLU A 169 4.59 6.87 9.37
N LEU A 170 4.07 5.67 9.55
CA LEU A 170 4.38 4.50 8.74
C LEU A 170 3.08 3.81 8.36
N ALA A 171 2.73 3.88 7.09
CA ALA A 171 1.50 3.28 6.57
C ALA A 171 1.69 2.80 5.13
N VAL A 172 0.90 1.81 4.76
CA VAL A 172 0.80 1.31 3.38
C VAL A 172 -0.59 1.61 2.85
N MET A 173 -0.67 2.21 1.68
CA MET A 173 -1.92 2.47 0.98
C MET A 173 -1.98 1.66 -0.31
N VAL A 174 -3.14 1.16 -0.62
CA VAL A 174 -3.44 0.52 -1.90
C VAL A 174 -4.64 1.21 -2.51
N ASP A 175 -4.43 1.82 -3.67
CA ASP A 175 -5.51 2.34 -4.50
C ASP A 175 -5.85 1.32 -5.57
N THR A 176 -7.12 0.93 -5.67
CA THR A 176 -7.56 -0.07 -6.63
C THR A 176 -8.43 0.55 -7.71
N PHE A 177 -8.11 0.30 -8.98
CA PHE A 177 -8.86 0.82 -10.12
C PHE A 177 -10.07 -0.06 -10.49
N ARG A 178 -10.34 -1.08 -9.68
CA ARG A 178 -11.55 -1.90 -9.73
C ARG A 178 -12.19 -1.93 -8.35
N PRO A 179 -13.54 -1.95 -8.27
CA PRO A 179 -14.22 -1.97 -6.98
C PRO A 179 -13.79 -3.18 -6.14
N LEU A 180 -13.51 -2.93 -4.86
CA LEU A 180 -13.28 -3.97 -3.89
C LEU A 180 -14.59 -4.60 -3.46
N MET A 181 -14.57 -5.91 -3.27
CA MET A 181 -15.64 -6.64 -2.59
C MET A 181 -15.18 -6.96 -1.17
N VAL A 182 -15.84 -6.37 -0.20
CA VAL A 182 -15.57 -6.63 1.22
C VAL A 182 -16.15 -8.00 1.58
N THR A 183 -15.35 -8.87 2.18
CA THR A 183 -15.80 -10.19 2.62
C THR A 183 -16.62 -10.10 3.92
N GLU A 184 -17.38 -11.15 4.24
CA GLU A 184 -18.15 -11.21 5.49
C GLU A 184 -17.24 -11.13 6.72
N GLU A 185 -16.05 -11.75 6.65
CA GLU A 185 -15.05 -11.68 7.71
C GLU A 185 -14.57 -10.25 7.92
N ALA A 186 -14.26 -9.54 6.86
CA ALA A 186 -13.82 -8.14 6.93
C ALA A 186 -14.94 -7.22 7.45
N MET A 187 -16.18 -7.45 7.03
CA MET A 187 -17.34 -6.72 7.59
C MET A 187 -17.51 -6.96 9.08
N GLY A 188 -17.18 -8.17 9.55
CA GLY A 188 -17.21 -8.50 10.97
C GLY A 188 -16.14 -7.81 11.82
N LEU A 189 -15.14 -7.19 11.19
CA LEU A 189 -14.07 -6.43 11.86
C LEU A 189 -14.32 -4.93 11.89
N ASP A 190 -15.37 -4.43 11.23
CA ASP A 190 -15.73 -3.02 11.25
C ASP A 190 -16.14 -2.58 12.66
N ASP A 191 -15.46 -1.59 13.21
CA ASP A 191 -15.75 -1.03 14.53
C ASP A 191 -17.00 -0.12 14.54
N GLY A 192 -17.51 0.23 13.36
CA GLY A 192 -18.67 1.09 13.17
C GLY A 192 -18.48 2.51 13.72
N GLN A 193 -17.26 2.99 13.94
CA GLN A 193 -16.97 4.30 14.53
C GLN A 193 -16.22 5.24 13.59
N TYR A 194 -15.57 4.72 12.57
CA TYR A 194 -14.68 5.50 11.72
C TYR A 194 -15.35 6.72 11.06
N TYR A 195 -16.64 6.61 10.69
CA TYR A 195 -17.39 7.75 10.14
C TYR A 195 -17.48 8.95 11.07
N LYS A 196 -17.27 8.76 12.39
CA LYS A 196 -17.27 9.84 13.39
C LYS A 196 -15.94 10.62 13.42
N SER A 197 -14.94 10.21 12.68
CA SER A 197 -13.62 10.85 12.67
C SER A 197 -13.65 12.29 12.14
N TRP A 198 -14.74 12.69 11.50
CA TRP A 198 -14.93 14.01 10.92
C TRP A 198 -15.99 14.88 11.65
N VAL A 199 -16.43 14.49 12.83
CA VAL A 199 -17.39 15.25 13.64
C VAL A 199 -16.84 15.61 15.01
#